data_3a2a7c07bd8367f8e8880bea54fc42f9
#
_entry.id   3a2a7c07bd8367f8e8880bea54fc42f9
#
_cell.length_a   1.000
_cell.length_b   1.000
_cell.length_c   1.000
_cell.angle_alpha   90.00
_cell.angle_beta   90.00
_cell.angle_gamma   90.00
#
_symmetry.space_group_name_H-M   'P 1'
#
loop_
_entity.id
_entity.type
_entity.pdbx_description
1 polymer ?
#
loop_
_entity_poly.entity_id
_entity_poly.type
_entity_poly.pdbx_seq_one_letter_code
_entity_poly.pdbx_strand_id
1 'polypeptide(L)'
;DEEFRKSLLNENLPDYYAILQVSKDASQNEIKKQFRLLAKKWHPDKKQSNDAEEKMAQINISYGVLSDHKRRKMYDQHFAKK
;
A
#
# COMPACT_ATOMS: atom_id res chain seq x y z
N ASP A 1 14.63 7.36 4.59
CA ASP A 1 14.33 5.97 4.92
C ASP A 1 15.02 5.02 3.94
N GLU A 2 16.09 4.36 4.42
CA GLU A 2 16.93 3.49 3.58
C GLU A 2 16.19 2.25 3.08
N GLU A 3 15.34 1.67 3.91
CA GLU A 3 14.57 0.49 3.50
C GLU A 3 13.62 0.80 2.36
N PHE A 4 13.00 1.97 2.41
CA PHE A 4 12.11 2.40 1.34
C PHE A 4 12.88 2.63 0.04
N ARG A 5 14.06 3.26 0.13
CA ARG A 5 14.91 3.48 -1.05
C ARG A 5 15.36 2.17 -1.68
N LYS A 6 15.73 1.19 -0.86
CA LYS A 6 16.09 -0.14 -1.37
C LYS A 6 14.92 -0.80 -2.07
N SER A 7 13.72 -0.65 -1.53
CA SER A 7 12.51 -1.16 -2.17
C SER A 7 12.28 -0.53 -3.54
N LEU A 8 12.54 0.77 -3.67
CA LEU A 8 12.38 1.47 -4.94
C LEU A 8 13.37 1.01 -6.00
N LEU A 9 14.54 0.52 -5.59
CA LEU A 9 15.55 0.00 -6.52
C LEU A 9 15.22 -1.40 -6.99
N ASN A 10 14.27 -2.07 -6.36
CA ASN A 10 13.84 -3.39 -6.74
C ASN A 10 12.88 -3.31 -7.93
N GLU A 11 13.17 -4.05 -9.00
CA GLU A 11 12.36 -4.02 -10.22
C GLU A 11 10.97 -4.64 -10.03
N ASN A 12 10.76 -5.38 -8.95
CA ASN A 12 9.51 -6.09 -8.69
C ASN A 12 8.68 -5.40 -7.62
N LEU A 13 8.56 -4.06 -7.71
CA LEU A 13 7.70 -3.31 -6.80
C LEU A 13 6.25 -3.76 -6.94
N PRO A 14 5.57 -4.06 -5.82
CA PRO A 14 4.16 -4.41 -5.88
C PRO A 14 3.31 -3.20 -6.25
N ASP A 15 2.13 -3.45 -6.81
CA ASP A 15 1.18 -2.39 -7.13
C ASP A 15 0.39 -2.05 -5.87
N TYR A 16 0.85 -1.04 -5.14
CA TYR A 16 0.20 -0.62 -3.90
C TYR A 16 -1.21 -0.08 -4.14
N TYR A 17 -1.45 0.53 -5.29
CA TYR A 17 -2.79 0.98 -5.64
C TYR A 17 -3.76 -0.19 -5.79
N ALA A 18 -3.32 -1.26 -6.42
CA ALA A 18 -4.13 -2.47 -6.57
C ALA A 18 -4.37 -3.14 -5.22
N ILE A 19 -3.37 -3.16 -4.35
CA ILE A 19 -3.50 -3.74 -3.00
C ILE A 19 -4.58 -3.00 -2.20
N LEU A 20 -4.59 -1.66 -2.27
CA LEU A 20 -5.60 -0.85 -1.60
C LEU A 20 -6.89 -0.73 -2.41
N GLN A 21 -6.92 -1.27 -3.63
CA GLN A 21 -8.09 -1.21 -4.51
C GLN A 21 -8.54 0.23 -4.79
N VAL A 22 -7.55 1.08 -5.07
CA VAL A 22 -7.81 2.48 -5.41
C VAL A 22 -7.18 2.79 -6.76
N SER A 23 -7.66 3.86 -7.40
CA SER A 23 -7.11 4.35 -8.65
C SER A 23 -5.76 5.06 -8.40
N LYS A 24 -4.92 5.14 -9.42
CA LYS A 24 -3.67 5.90 -9.35
C LYS A 24 -3.91 7.38 -9.10
N ASP A 25 -5.08 7.85 -9.46
CA ASP A 25 -5.49 9.25 -9.27
C ASP A 25 -6.27 9.46 -7.96
N ALA A 26 -6.38 8.44 -7.13
CA ALA A 26 -7.14 8.52 -5.90
C ALA A 26 -6.60 9.62 -4.97
N SER A 27 -7.52 10.36 -4.37
CA SER A 27 -7.16 11.38 -3.39
C SER A 27 -6.67 10.73 -2.10
N GLN A 28 -6.00 11.52 -1.25
CA GLN A 28 -5.57 11.03 0.06
C GLN A 28 -6.77 10.57 0.90
N ASN A 29 -7.90 11.25 0.76
CA ASN A 29 -9.12 10.87 1.47
C ASN A 29 -9.64 9.50 1.01
N GLU A 30 -9.60 9.24 -0.29
CA GLU A 30 -10.01 7.95 -0.85
C GLU A 30 -9.09 6.83 -0.39
N ILE A 31 -7.79 7.08 -0.40
CA ILE A 31 -6.79 6.12 0.06
C ILE A 31 -7.04 5.76 1.53
N LYS A 32 -7.28 6.77 2.36
CA LYS A 32 -7.54 6.58 3.79
C LYS A 32 -8.83 5.81 4.03
N LYS A 33 -9.88 6.16 3.29
CA LYS A 33 -11.18 5.50 3.38
C LYS A 33 -11.06 4.02 3.01
N GLN A 34 -10.37 3.73 1.92
CA GLN A 34 -10.19 2.37 1.44
C GLN A 34 -9.34 1.55 2.41
N PHE A 35 -8.30 2.17 2.98
CA PHE A 35 -7.49 1.51 3.98
C PHE A 35 -8.34 1.08 5.18
N ARG A 36 -9.21 1.96 5.66
CA ARG A 36 -10.08 1.64 6.79
C ARG A 36 -11.03 0.48 6.49
N LEU A 37 -11.60 0.46 5.29
CA LEU A 37 -12.47 -0.62 4.88
C LEU A 37 -11.75 -1.95 4.79
N LEU A 38 -10.54 -1.94 4.22
CA LEU A 38 -9.73 -3.15 4.10
C LEU A 38 -9.22 -3.62 5.46
N ALA A 39 -8.85 -2.68 6.33
CA ALA A 39 -8.40 -3.01 7.68
C ALA A 39 -9.51 -3.72 8.47
N LYS A 40 -10.75 -3.27 8.32
CA LYS A 40 -11.90 -3.93 8.94
C LYS A 40 -12.10 -5.34 8.39
N LYS A 41 -11.98 -5.48 7.07
CA LYS A 41 -12.21 -6.74 6.38
C LYS A 41 -11.16 -7.79 6.74
N TRP A 42 -9.90 -7.38 6.84
CA TRP A 42 -8.77 -8.28 7.01
C TRP A 42 -8.15 -8.23 8.40
N HIS A 43 -8.85 -7.65 9.38
CA HIS A 43 -8.32 -7.56 10.75
C HIS A 43 -8.06 -8.94 11.33
N PRO A 44 -6.87 -9.20 11.92
CA PRO A 44 -6.51 -10.52 12.43
C PRO A 44 -7.47 -11.06 13.48
N ASP A 45 -8.11 -10.19 14.26
CA ASP A 45 -9.07 -10.60 15.29
C ASP A 45 -10.33 -11.21 14.69
N LYS A 46 -10.67 -10.84 13.45
CA LYS A 46 -11.85 -11.34 12.78
C LYS A 46 -11.57 -12.53 11.90
N LYS A 47 -10.38 -12.60 11.33
CA LYS A 47 -9.97 -13.69 10.44
C LYS A 47 -8.64 -14.24 10.93
N GLN A 48 -8.70 -15.28 11.74
CA GLN A 48 -7.51 -15.93 12.28
C GLN A 48 -6.92 -16.88 11.24
N SER A 49 -6.27 -16.32 10.23
CA SER A 49 -5.60 -17.11 9.22
C SER A 49 -4.29 -16.44 8.84
N ASN A 50 -3.34 -17.25 8.38
CA ASN A 50 -2.06 -16.72 7.90
C ASN A 50 -2.26 -15.76 6.73
N ASP A 51 -3.27 -16.03 5.89
CA ASP A 51 -3.61 -15.16 4.76
C ASP A 51 -4.04 -13.78 5.21
N ALA A 52 -4.80 -13.69 6.31
CA ALA A 52 -5.26 -12.40 6.83
C ALA A 52 -4.10 -11.57 7.35
N GLU A 53 -3.14 -12.17 8.04
CA GLU A 53 -1.96 -11.48 8.53
C GLU A 53 -1.11 -10.94 7.37
N GLU A 54 -0.89 -11.78 6.36
CA GLU A 54 -0.12 -11.39 5.19
C GLU A 54 -0.80 -10.27 4.41
N LYS A 55 -2.12 -10.41 4.22
CA LYS A 55 -2.93 -9.38 3.55
C LYS A 55 -2.86 -8.06 4.31
N MET A 56 -3.03 -8.10 5.63
CA MET A 56 -3.00 -6.91 6.46
C MET A 56 -1.63 -6.23 6.41
N ALA A 57 -0.55 -7.03 6.41
CA ALA A 57 0.81 -6.50 6.29
C ALA A 57 0.98 -5.74 4.97
N GLN A 58 0.50 -6.30 3.86
CA GLN A 58 0.56 -5.66 2.55
C GLN A 58 -0.27 -4.38 2.52
N ILE A 59 -1.45 -4.40 3.13
CA ILE A 59 -2.31 -3.22 3.21
C ILE A 59 -1.64 -2.11 4.00
N ASN A 60 -1.02 -2.45 5.13
CA ASN A 60 -0.31 -1.48 5.96
C ASN A 60 0.88 -0.86 5.23
N ILE A 61 1.66 -1.67 4.53
CA ILE A 61 2.81 -1.19 3.75
C ILE A 61 2.33 -0.26 2.63
N SER A 62 1.29 -0.67 1.90
CA SER A 62 0.75 0.12 0.81
C SER A 62 0.23 1.47 1.30
N TYR A 63 -0.49 1.46 2.41
CA TYR A 63 -0.99 2.70 3.01
C TYR A 63 0.17 3.58 3.49
N GLY A 64 1.20 2.99 4.10
CA GLY A 64 2.37 3.73 4.55
C GLY A 64 3.08 4.47 3.42
N VAL A 65 3.10 3.88 2.23
CA VAL A 65 3.69 4.52 1.05
C VAL A 65 2.75 5.56 0.45
N LEU A 66 1.49 5.19 0.21
CA LEU A 66 0.56 6.03 -0.53
C LEU A 66 -0.02 7.18 0.30
N SER A 67 -0.04 7.05 1.61
CA SER A 67 -0.53 8.12 2.49
C SER A 67 0.51 9.21 2.74
N ASP A 68 1.79 8.90 2.55
CA ASP A 68 2.87 9.87 2.68
C ASP A 68 3.11 10.52 1.32
N HIS A 69 2.92 11.83 1.26
CA HIS A 69 3.02 12.58 0.00
C HIS A 69 4.39 12.38 -0.68
N LYS A 70 5.48 12.41 0.08
CA LYS A 70 6.83 12.24 -0.46
C LYS A 70 7.06 10.82 -0.97
N ARG A 71 6.67 9.82 -0.18
CA ARG A 71 6.82 8.42 -0.56
C ARG A 71 5.97 8.08 -1.77
N ARG A 72 4.74 8.57 -1.77
CA ARG A 72 3.84 8.37 -2.91
C ARG A 72 4.45 8.93 -4.19
N LYS A 73 4.99 10.15 -4.12
CA LYS A 73 5.62 10.79 -5.27
C LYS A 73 6.81 9.99 -5.78
N MET A 74 7.67 9.52 -4.88
CA MET A 74 8.81 8.69 -5.25
C MET A 74 8.36 7.37 -5.86
N TYR A 75 7.36 6.74 -5.27
CA TYR A 75 6.81 5.50 -5.78
C TYR A 75 6.23 5.68 -7.17
N ASP A 76 5.44 6.73 -7.37
CA ASP A 76 4.84 7.02 -8.68
C ASP A 76 5.89 7.21 -9.75
N GLN A 77 6.98 7.90 -9.44
CA GLN A 77 8.07 8.12 -10.40
C GLN A 77 8.73 6.82 -10.81
N HIS A 78 8.97 5.92 -9.87
CA HIS A 78 9.58 4.63 -10.15
C HIS A 78 8.62 3.67 -10.84
N PHE A 79 7.39 3.63 -10.39
CA PHE A 79 6.39 2.73 -10.93
C PHE A 79 5.99 3.12 -12.37
N ALA A 80 5.90 4.41 -12.62
CA ALA A 80 5.52 4.92 -13.94
C ALA A 80 6.60 4.72 -15.01
N LYS A 81 7.85 4.52 -14.60
CA LYS A 81 8.95 4.29 -15.53
C LYS A 81 9.01 2.88 -16.09
N LYS A 82 8.17 2.01 -15.59
CA LYS A 82 8.01 0.67 -16.13
C LYS A 82 6.87 0.67 -17.15
#